data_4514751410536f399f406d898b76ddbc
#
_entry.id   4514751410536f399f406d898b76ddbc
#
_cell.length_a   1.000
_cell.length_b   1.000
_cell.length_c   1.000
_cell.angle_alpha   90.00
_cell.angle_beta   90.00
_cell.angle_gamma   90.00
#
_symmetry.space_group_name_H-M   'P 1'
#
loop_
_entity.id
_entity.type
_entity.pdbx_description
1 polymer ?
#
loop_
_entity_poly.entity_id
_entity_poly.type
_entity_poly.pdbx_seq_one_letter_code
_entity_poly.pdbx_strand_id
1 'polypeptide(L)'
;AAGLAYLIQKIRPTQENQSHANLGEKNSLNGVFLLVTAGISTAIFFVIFHKAIRNPSWFLQSADNYAHLAYITRSVQSGIYSMLHAAFYTGARPELQTPFFDEGFYPTLFHSLAAVTAAITGFNEVLTENVVWFVFVAVIYPVGVCALLQVIGKKNLTFSLLTAFAAFAQLAFPIRMVTVHAVFPNVAGFCLV
;
A
#
# COMPACT_ATOMS: atom_id res chain seq x y z
N ALA A 1 57.06 22.49 -16.06
CA ALA A 1 56.15 22.59 -14.88
C ALA A 1 54.64 22.48 -15.29
N ALA A 2 54.20 23.13 -16.41
CA ALA A 2 52.79 23.13 -16.83
C ALA A 2 52.24 21.74 -17.26
N GLY A 3 53.07 20.90 -17.93
CA GLY A 3 52.69 19.58 -18.37
C GLY A 3 52.39 18.57 -17.27
N LEU A 4 53.14 18.68 -16.14
CA LEU A 4 52.94 17.79 -14.98
C LEU A 4 51.64 18.12 -14.22
N ALA A 5 51.29 19.41 -14.14
CA ALA A 5 50.07 19.86 -13.52
C ALA A 5 48.82 19.38 -14.31
N TYR A 6 48.88 19.39 -15.65
CA TYR A 6 47.83 18.88 -16.53
C TYR A 6 47.64 17.38 -16.42
N LEU A 7 48.74 16.60 -16.29
CA LEU A 7 48.67 15.16 -16.08
C LEU A 7 48.07 14.80 -14.72
N ILE A 8 48.44 15.52 -13.65
CA ILE A 8 47.87 15.29 -12.31
C ILE A 8 46.38 15.63 -12.25
N GLN A 9 45.93 16.65 -13.00
CA GLN A 9 44.51 17.01 -13.09
C GLN A 9 43.69 15.95 -13.84
N LYS A 10 44.32 15.25 -14.81
CA LYS A 10 43.68 14.20 -15.62
C LYS A 10 43.57 12.86 -14.89
N ILE A 11 44.40 12.63 -13.87
CA ILE A 11 44.44 11.38 -13.09
C ILE A 11 43.57 11.46 -11.82
N ARG A 12 43.20 12.66 -11.37
CA ARG A 12 42.25 12.79 -10.26
C ARG A 12 40.85 12.44 -10.78
N PRO A 13 40.21 11.34 -10.35
CA PRO A 13 38.83 11.13 -10.62
C PRO A 13 38.05 12.35 -10.07
N THR A 14 37.29 12.99 -10.88
CA THR A 14 36.48 14.15 -10.49
C THR A 14 35.66 13.73 -9.27
N GLN A 15 35.65 14.56 -8.23
CA GLN A 15 34.86 14.32 -7.01
C GLN A 15 33.39 13.99 -7.32
N GLU A 16 32.90 14.45 -8.44
CA GLU A 16 31.58 14.22 -8.99
C GLU A 16 31.35 12.72 -9.33
N ASN A 17 32.32 12.04 -9.96
CA ASN A 17 32.22 10.61 -10.27
C ASN A 17 32.26 9.72 -9.00
N GLN A 18 32.96 10.13 -7.96
CA GLN A 18 32.93 9.43 -6.67
C GLN A 18 31.61 9.66 -5.94
N SER A 19 31.02 10.84 -6.07
CA SER A 19 29.71 11.14 -5.50
C SER A 19 28.60 10.29 -6.14
N HIS A 20 28.59 10.16 -7.47
CA HIS A 20 27.60 9.34 -8.16
C HIS A 20 27.77 7.83 -7.91
N ALA A 21 29.00 7.33 -7.83
CA ALA A 21 29.26 5.93 -7.47
C ALA A 21 28.79 5.61 -6.04
N ASN A 22 29.07 6.50 -5.09
CA ASN A 22 28.64 6.35 -3.70
C ASN A 22 27.11 6.48 -3.54
N LEU A 23 26.45 7.31 -4.34
CA LEU A 23 25.00 7.44 -4.34
C LEU A 23 24.31 6.19 -4.91
N GLY A 24 24.88 5.58 -5.96
CA GLY A 24 24.37 4.35 -6.54
C GLY A 24 24.44 3.17 -5.57
N GLU A 25 25.58 2.98 -4.91
CA GLU A 25 25.77 1.93 -3.91
C GLU A 25 24.90 2.13 -2.67
N LYS A 26 24.77 3.37 -2.21
CA LYS A 26 23.91 3.73 -1.07
C LYS A 26 22.42 3.51 -1.35
N ASN A 27 22.00 3.76 -2.59
CA ASN A 27 20.60 3.54 -3.01
C ASN A 27 20.27 2.05 -3.16
N SER A 28 21.21 1.22 -3.65
CA SER A 28 21.01 -0.21 -3.77
C SER A 28 20.86 -0.90 -2.41
N LEU A 29 21.65 -0.52 -1.43
CA LEU A 29 21.55 -1.01 -0.05
C LEU A 29 20.20 -0.65 0.58
N ASN A 30 19.67 0.55 0.33
CA ASN A 30 18.35 0.94 0.79
C ASN A 30 17.24 0.07 0.20
N GLY A 31 17.31 -0.27 -1.08
CA GLY A 31 16.36 -1.16 -1.74
C GLY A 31 16.32 -2.56 -1.12
N VAL A 32 17.48 -3.12 -0.77
CA VAL A 32 17.56 -4.43 -0.10
C VAL A 32 16.86 -4.38 1.27
N PHE A 33 17.08 -3.33 2.06
CA PHE A 33 16.42 -3.22 3.36
C PHE A 33 14.91 -3.06 3.25
N LEU A 34 14.42 -2.34 2.26
CA LEU A 34 12.99 -2.23 1.99
C LEU A 34 12.38 -3.59 1.58
N LEU A 35 13.09 -4.35 0.73
CA LEU A 35 12.65 -5.68 0.33
C LEU A 35 12.63 -6.67 1.49
N VAL A 36 13.64 -6.64 2.37
CA VAL A 36 13.68 -7.46 3.59
C VAL A 36 12.52 -7.09 4.51
N THR A 37 12.27 -5.79 4.72
CA THR A 37 11.12 -5.32 5.49
C THR A 37 9.80 -5.81 4.88
N ALA A 38 9.61 -5.66 3.58
CA ALA A 38 8.43 -6.15 2.87
C ALA A 38 8.23 -7.66 3.06
N GLY A 39 9.28 -8.46 2.88
CA GLY A 39 9.21 -9.92 3.03
C GLY A 39 8.81 -10.36 4.43
N ILE A 40 9.46 -9.79 5.45
CA ILE A 40 9.20 -10.14 6.86
C ILE A 40 7.81 -9.67 7.30
N SER A 41 7.44 -8.43 6.98
CA SER A 41 6.13 -7.89 7.32
C SER A 41 5.01 -8.65 6.63
N THR A 42 5.21 -9.04 5.37
CA THR A 42 4.26 -9.90 4.64
C THR A 42 4.09 -11.24 5.34
N ALA A 43 5.18 -11.89 5.76
CA ALA A 43 5.12 -13.17 6.47
C ALA A 43 4.39 -13.04 7.82
N ILE A 44 4.70 -12.01 8.60
CA ILE A 44 4.04 -11.74 9.89
C ILE A 44 2.54 -11.52 9.66
N PHE A 45 2.21 -10.63 8.74
CA PHE A 45 0.82 -10.26 8.51
C PHE A 45 0.02 -11.38 7.86
N PHE A 46 0.65 -12.22 7.04
CA PHE A 46 0.02 -13.43 6.48
C PHE A 46 -0.47 -14.38 7.58
N VAL A 47 0.31 -14.57 8.63
CA VAL A 47 -0.10 -15.38 9.78
C VAL A 47 -1.31 -14.77 10.51
N ILE A 48 -1.30 -13.43 10.68
CA ILE A 48 -2.42 -12.70 11.29
C ILE A 48 -3.67 -12.81 10.41
N PHE A 49 -3.50 -12.55 9.12
CA PHE A 49 -4.56 -12.63 8.12
C PHE A 49 -5.20 -14.01 8.08
N HIS A 50 -4.39 -15.07 7.99
CA HIS A 50 -4.88 -16.43 7.92
C HIS A 50 -5.63 -16.86 9.19
N LYS A 51 -5.29 -16.29 10.34
CA LYS A 51 -6.03 -16.53 11.59
C LYS A 51 -7.35 -15.76 11.62
N ALA A 52 -7.39 -14.56 11.04
CA ALA A 52 -8.59 -13.72 10.99
C ALA A 52 -9.56 -14.17 9.89
N ILE A 53 -9.03 -14.48 8.71
CA ILE A 53 -9.79 -14.90 7.53
C ILE A 53 -9.17 -16.21 7.05
N ARG A 54 -9.79 -17.33 7.39
CA ARG A 54 -9.28 -18.68 7.05
C ARG A 54 -9.24 -18.95 5.56
N ASN A 55 -10.17 -18.36 4.82
CA ASN A 55 -10.24 -18.43 3.36
C ASN A 55 -10.18 -17.00 2.78
N PRO A 56 -9.22 -16.70 1.88
CA PRO A 56 -9.10 -15.36 1.30
C PRO A 56 -10.34 -14.85 0.54
N SER A 57 -11.21 -15.76 0.11
CA SER A 57 -12.49 -15.43 -0.55
C SER A 57 -13.64 -15.25 0.44
N TRP A 58 -13.40 -15.30 1.74
CA TRP A 58 -14.44 -15.06 2.71
C TRP A 58 -14.61 -13.57 2.97
N PHE A 59 -15.86 -13.18 3.01
CA PHE A 59 -16.29 -11.83 3.32
C PHE A 59 -16.14 -11.53 4.81
N LEU A 60 -15.41 -10.49 5.14
CA LEU A 60 -15.32 -10.01 6.52
C LEU A 60 -16.63 -9.29 6.89
N GLN A 61 -17.39 -9.89 7.80
CA GLN A 61 -18.71 -9.40 8.19
C GLN A 61 -18.60 -8.12 9.05
N SER A 62 -18.76 -6.98 8.40
CA SER A 62 -18.85 -5.67 9.01
C SER A 62 -19.84 -4.81 8.21
N ALA A 63 -20.54 -3.91 8.87
CA ALA A 63 -21.49 -3.02 8.20
C ALA A 63 -20.81 -2.19 7.10
N ASP A 64 -19.63 -1.64 7.36
CA ASP A 64 -18.89 -0.85 6.39
C ASP A 64 -18.43 -1.68 5.19
N ASN A 65 -18.10 -2.95 5.41
CA ASN A 65 -17.60 -3.81 4.35
C ASN A 65 -18.67 -4.11 3.27
N TYR A 66 -19.95 -4.16 3.63
CA TYR A 66 -21.00 -4.29 2.64
C TYR A 66 -21.01 -3.12 1.66
N ALA A 67 -20.79 -1.93 2.15
CA ALA A 67 -20.67 -0.74 1.33
C ALA A 67 -19.44 -0.79 0.42
N HIS A 68 -18.29 -1.17 0.96
CA HIS A 68 -17.05 -1.28 0.19
C HIS A 68 -17.17 -2.29 -0.93
N LEU A 69 -17.69 -3.49 -0.63
CA LEU A 69 -17.91 -4.53 -1.63
C LEU A 69 -18.94 -4.10 -2.69
N ALA A 70 -19.99 -3.37 -2.29
CA ALA A 70 -20.98 -2.84 -3.24
C ALA A 70 -20.34 -1.86 -4.23
N TYR A 71 -19.43 -0.98 -3.78
CA TYR A 71 -18.67 -0.09 -4.66
C TYR A 71 -17.78 -0.87 -5.64
N ILE A 72 -17.05 -1.87 -5.17
CA ILE A 72 -16.18 -2.70 -6.01
C ILE A 72 -17.00 -3.41 -7.06
N THR A 73 -18.07 -4.13 -6.65
CA THR A 73 -18.96 -4.88 -7.55
C THR A 73 -19.59 -3.97 -8.60
N ARG A 74 -20.07 -2.81 -8.18
CA ARG A 74 -20.69 -1.86 -9.09
C ARG A 74 -19.69 -1.30 -10.11
N SER A 75 -18.47 -1.00 -9.67
CA SER A 75 -17.41 -0.54 -10.57
C SER A 75 -17.03 -1.60 -11.60
N VAL A 76 -16.96 -2.88 -11.20
CA VAL A 76 -16.72 -4.01 -12.13
C VAL A 76 -17.85 -4.12 -13.15
N GLN A 77 -19.10 -4.06 -12.70
CA GLN A 77 -20.28 -4.23 -13.55
C GLN A 77 -20.50 -3.07 -14.53
N SER A 78 -20.23 -1.83 -14.08
CA SER A 78 -20.46 -0.64 -14.88
C SER A 78 -19.27 -0.21 -15.73
N GLY A 79 -18.05 -0.65 -15.39
CA GLY A 79 -16.81 -0.14 -15.96
C GLY A 79 -16.47 1.30 -15.53
N ILE A 80 -17.18 1.87 -14.55
CA ILE A 80 -16.96 3.23 -14.06
C ILE A 80 -16.15 3.18 -12.76
N TYR A 81 -14.95 3.77 -12.78
CA TYR A 81 -14.01 3.79 -11.67
C TYR A 81 -13.77 5.19 -11.11
N SER A 82 -14.54 6.16 -11.58
CA SER A 82 -14.35 7.57 -11.20
C SER A 82 -14.92 7.87 -9.82
N MET A 83 -14.13 8.55 -9.00
CA MET A 83 -14.56 9.06 -7.70
C MET A 83 -15.63 10.14 -7.78
N LEU A 84 -15.81 10.75 -8.95
CA LEU A 84 -16.82 11.78 -9.19
C LEU A 84 -18.21 11.20 -9.53
N HIS A 85 -18.27 9.90 -9.80
CA HIS A 85 -19.49 9.18 -10.09
C HIS A 85 -19.76 8.10 -9.03
N ALA A 86 -19.48 8.42 -7.79
CA ALA A 86 -19.64 7.50 -6.66
C ALA A 86 -21.11 7.32 -6.22
N ALA A 87 -22.05 7.54 -7.12
CA ALA A 87 -23.50 7.42 -6.92
C ALA A 87 -24.01 6.00 -6.66
N PHE A 88 -23.14 5.07 -6.35
CA PHE A 88 -23.41 3.64 -6.42
C PHE A 88 -24.10 3.04 -5.21
N TYR A 89 -24.36 3.83 -4.18
CA TYR A 89 -25.02 3.36 -2.97
C TYR A 89 -26.48 2.95 -3.16
N THR A 90 -27.04 3.26 -4.29
CA THR A 90 -28.49 3.25 -4.48
C THR A 90 -29.04 1.94 -5.01
N GLY A 91 -28.21 0.91 -5.11
CA GLY A 91 -28.63 -0.35 -5.72
C GLY A 91 -29.77 -1.08 -5.01
N ALA A 92 -30.07 -0.76 -3.74
CA ALA A 92 -31.09 -1.47 -2.96
C ALA A 92 -32.39 -0.69 -2.78
N ARG A 93 -32.40 0.64 -2.93
CA ARG A 93 -33.58 1.48 -2.70
C ARG A 93 -33.56 2.73 -3.58
N PRO A 94 -34.06 2.63 -4.80
CA PRO A 94 -34.15 3.78 -5.72
C PRO A 94 -34.88 4.99 -5.15
N GLU A 95 -35.85 4.75 -4.28
CA GLU A 95 -36.65 5.78 -3.61
C GLU A 95 -35.87 6.62 -2.60
N LEU A 96 -34.68 6.15 -2.17
CA LEU A 96 -33.78 6.90 -1.30
C LEU A 96 -32.72 7.68 -2.07
N GLN A 97 -32.77 7.66 -3.40
CA GLN A 97 -31.88 8.46 -4.23
C GLN A 97 -32.16 9.94 -3.99
N THR A 98 -31.15 10.62 -3.48
CA THR A 98 -31.18 12.08 -3.48
C THR A 98 -30.77 12.59 -4.86
N PRO A 99 -31.26 13.76 -5.29
CA PRO A 99 -30.92 14.33 -6.62
C PRO A 99 -29.41 14.58 -6.82
N PHE A 100 -28.60 14.46 -5.79
CA PHE A 100 -27.16 14.67 -5.83
C PHE A 100 -26.35 13.38 -5.95
N PHE A 101 -26.98 12.22 -6.04
CA PHE A 101 -26.27 10.94 -6.03
C PHE A 101 -25.44 10.68 -7.29
N ASP A 102 -25.89 11.19 -8.43
CA ASP A 102 -25.18 11.02 -9.70
C ASP A 102 -23.92 11.87 -9.77
N GLU A 103 -23.78 12.86 -8.88
CA GLU A 103 -22.65 13.79 -8.80
C GLU A 103 -21.85 13.66 -7.47
N GLY A 104 -22.16 12.63 -6.67
CA GLY A 104 -21.54 12.44 -5.36
C GLY A 104 -20.04 12.11 -5.45
N PHE A 105 -19.24 12.83 -4.70
CA PHE A 105 -17.81 12.52 -4.51
C PHE A 105 -17.63 11.51 -3.37
N TYR A 106 -16.84 10.46 -3.64
CA TYR A 106 -16.34 9.55 -2.62
C TYR A 106 -14.91 9.14 -2.97
N PRO A 107 -13.98 9.05 -2.00
CA PRO A 107 -12.60 8.63 -2.25
C PRO A 107 -12.56 7.15 -2.61
N THR A 108 -12.61 6.82 -3.90
CA THR A 108 -12.78 5.46 -4.42
C THR A 108 -11.45 4.75 -4.73
N LEU A 109 -10.28 5.33 -4.45
CA LEU A 109 -8.99 4.73 -4.84
C LEU A 109 -8.87 3.26 -4.45
N PHE A 110 -9.18 2.92 -3.20
CA PHE A 110 -9.15 1.54 -2.71
C PHE A 110 -10.08 0.64 -3.53
N HIS A 111 -11.33 1.08 -3.72
CA HIS A 111 -12.36 0.33 -4.44
C HIS A 111 -12.00 0.16 -5.92
N SER A 112 -11.47 1.23 -6.53
CA SER A 112 -11.03 1.20 -7.94
C SER A 112 -9.88 0.24 -8.14
N LEU A 113 -8.90 0.19 -7.22
CA LEU A 113 -7.80 -0.78 -7.27
C LEU A 113 -8.33 -2.22 -7.17
N ALA A 114 -9.24 -2.50 -6.25
CA ALA A 114 -9.84 -3.82 -6.10
C ALA A 114 -10.66 -4.20 -7.34
N ALA A 115 -11.48 -3.28 -7.86
CA ALA A 115 -12.30 -3.50 -9.03
C ALA A 115 -11.47 -3.71 -10.31
N VAL A 116 -10.42 -2.91 -10.53
CA VAL A 116 -9.49 -3.10 -11.65
C VAL A 116 -8.77 -4.45 -11.53
N THR A 117 -8.35 -4.82 -10.30
CA THR A 117 -7.73 -6.12 -10.07
C THR A 117 -8.70 -7.25 -10.40
N ALA A 118 -9.97 -7.17 -10.00
CA ALA A 118 -11.00 -8.14 -10.35
C ALA A 118 -11.20 -8.23 -11.88
N ALA A 119 -11.31 -7.08 -12.55
CA ALA A 119 -11.51 -7.03 -13.99
C ALA A 119 -10.36 -7.64 -14.79
N ILE A 120 -9.11 -7.44 -14.35
CA ILE A 120 -7.92 -7.97 -15.03
C ILE A 120 -7.71 -9.46 -14.74
N THR A 121 -7.95 -9.90 -13.50
CA THR A 121 -7.64 -11.27 -13.08
C THR A 121 -8.79 -12.25 -13.28
N GLY A 122 -10.03 -11.75 -13.37
CA GLY A 122 -11.24 -12.56 -13.34
C GLY A 122 -11.57 -13.16 -11.97
N PHE A 123 -10.88 -12.74 -10.92
CA PHE A 123 -11.19 -13.17 -9.55
C PHE A 123 -12.45 -12.47 -9.03
N ASN A 124 -13.10 -13.09 -8.05
CA ASN A 124 -14.26 -12.47 -7.42
C ASN A 124 -13.86 -11.23 -6.60
N GLU A 125 -14.81 -10.33 -6.42
CA GLU A 125 -14.62 -9.03 -5.81
C GLU A 125 -14.20 -9.13 -4.33
N VAL A 126 -14.68 -10.14 -3.61
CA VAL A 126 -14.29 -10.38 -2.21
C VAL A 126 -12.82 -10.74 -2.08
N LEU A 127 -12.34 -11.62 -2.97
CA LEU A 127 -10.92 -11.99 -2.98
C LEU A 127 -10.04 -10.79 -3.31
N THR A 128 -10.42 -10.01 -4.32
CA THR A 128 -9.63 -8.84 -4.73
C THR A 128 -9.65 -7.73 -3.70
N GLU A 129 -10.77 -7.50 -3.03
CA GLU A 129 -10.85 -6.61 -1.86
C GLU A 129 -9.87 -7.05 -0.77
N ASN A 130 -9.91 -8.33 -0.38
CA ASN A 130 -9.03 -8.89 0.64
C ASN A 130 -7.55 -8.81 0.25
N VAL A 131 -7.21 -9.06 -1.02
CA VAL A 131 -5.82 -8.96 -1.51
C VAL A 131 -5.34 -7.50 -1.49
N VAL A 132 -6.17 -6.56 -1.92
CA VAL A 132 -5.76 -5.14 -1.97
C VAL A 132 -5.48 -4.61 -0.58
N TRP A 133 -6.37 -4.77 0.39
CA TRP A 133 -6.08 -4.28 1.73
C TRP A 133 -4.93 -5.04 2.41
N PHE A 134 -4.75 -6.34 2.10
CA PHE A 134 -3.59 -7.10 2.54
C PHE A 134 -2.28 -6.46 2.04
N VAL A 135 -2.20 -6.07 0.77
CA VAL A 135 -1.01 -5.41 0.20
C VAL A 135 -0.74 -4.07 0.88
N PHE A 136 -1.77 -3.26 1.12
CA PHE A 136 -1.60 -2.00 1.84
C PHE A 136 -1.02 -2.20 3.24
N VAL A 137 -1.53 -3.14 4.00
CA VAL A 137 -1.13 -3.38 5.39
C VAL A 137 0.17 -4.16 5.50
N ALA A 138 0.34 -5.20 4.69
CA ALA A 138 1.48 -6.10 4.80
C ALA A 138 2.75 -5.59 4.10
N VAL A 139 2.59 -4.76 3.08
CA VAL A 139 3.70 -4.29 2.24
C VAL A 139 3.87 -2.78 2.31
N ILE A 140 2.86 -2.02 1.86
CA ILE A 140 2.99 -0.57 1.67
C ILE A 140 3.28 0.13 3.01
N TYR A 141 2.50 -0.14 4.03
CA TYR A 141 2.66 0.48 5.34
C TYR A 141 4.02 0.21 5.99
N PRO A 142 4.47 -1.05 6.17
CA PRO A 142 5.78 -1.31 6.80
C PRO A 142 6.96 -0.79 5.98
N VAL A 143 6.86 -0.84 4.65
CA VAL A 143 7.89 -0.29 3.76
C VAL A 143 7.93 1.23 3.86
N GLY A 144 6.79 1.90 3.90
CA GLY A 144 6.70 3.35 4.11
C GLY A 144 7.32 3.77 5.44
N VAL A 145 6.96 3.08 6.53
CA VAL A 145 7.56 3.32 7.86
C VAL A 145 9.08 3.08 7.83
N CYS A 146 9.54 2.00 7.20
CA CYS A 146 10.98 1.73 7.06
C CYS A 146 11.69 2.81 6.25
N ALA A 147 11.11 3.25 5.14
CA ALA A 147 11.65 4.33 4.31
C ALA A 147 11.77 5.64 5.10
N LEU A 148 10.71 6.03 5.80
CA LEU A 148 10.70 7.21 6.66
C LEU A 148 11.79 7.14 7.74
N LEU A 149 11.87 6.03 8.45
CA LEU A 149 12.84 5.85 9.51
C LEU A 149 14.28 5.78 8.99
N GLN A 150 14.52 5.31 7.75
CA GLN A 150 15.83 5.37 7.10
C GLN A 150 16.28 6.80 6.76
N VAL A 151 15.36 7.73 6.60
CA VAL A 151 15.70 9.16 6.43
C VAL A 151 16.20 9.74 7.74
N ILE A 152 15.63 9.34 8.88
CA ILE A 152 15.90 9.90 10.20
C ILE A 152 17.06 9.16 10.91
N GLY A 153 17.17 7.85 10.69
CA GLY A 153 18.01 6.96 11.47
C GLY A 153 19.17 6.30 10.70
N LYS A 154 19.81 5.32 11.35
CA LYS A 154 20.87 4.52 10.76
C LYS A 154 20.29 3.44 9.83
N LYS A 155 20.90 3.30 8.65
CA LYS A 155 20.54 2.31 7.64
C LYS A 155 21.25 1.00 7.91
N ASN A 156 20.61 0.08 8.62
CA ASN A 156 21.13 -1.26 8.85
C ASN A 156 20.02 -2.31 8.89
N LEU A 157 20.39 -3.58 8.75
CA LEU A 157 19.48 -4.70 8.73
C LEU A 157 18.66 -4.82 10.02
N THR A 158 19.29 -4.67 11.17
CA THR A 158 18.65 -4.73 12.49
C THR A 158 17.51 -3.70 12.59
N PHE A 159 17.75 -2.49 12.09
CA PHE A 159 16.75 -1.44 12.07
C PHE A 159 15.55 -1.79 11.16
N SER A 160 15.79 -2.39 9.99
CA SER A 160 14.75 -2.87 9.09
C SER A 160 13.90 -3.98 9.71
N LEU A 161 14.54 -4.92 10.42
CA LEU A 161 13.85 -5.98 11.16
C LEU A 161 12.97 -5.41 12.26
N LEU A 162 13.52 -4.52 13.09
CA LEU A 162 12.76 -3.86 14.16
C LEU A 162 11.58 -3.07 13.62
N THR A 163 11.74 -2.41 12.47
CA THR A 163 10.65 -1.68 11.82
C THR A 163 9.53 -2.61 11.37
N ALA A 164 9.85 -3.76 10.77
CA ALA A 164 8.85 -4.73 10.35
C ALA A 164 8.01 -5.25 11.53
N PHE A 165 8.63 -5.48 12.69
CA PHE A 165 7.91 -5.87 13.90
C PHE A 165 7.15 -4.69 14.52
N ALA A 166 7.75 -3.52 14.60
CA ALA A 166 7.14 -2.34 15.21
C ALA A 166 5.91 -1.86 14.45
N ALA A 167 5.84 -2.04 13.12
CA ALA A 167 4.69 -1.71 12.31
C ALA A 167 3.41 -2.44 12.76
N PHE A 168 3.54 -3.63 13.36
CA PHE A 168 2.42 -4.43 13.87
C PHE A 168 2.32 -4.46 15.40
N ALA A 169 3.16 -3.71 16.10
CA ALA A 169 3.14 -3.66 17.56
C ALA A 169 1.88 -2.94 18.11
N GLN A 170 1.25 -2.10 17.31
CA GLN A 170 0.02 -1.42 17.67
C GLN A 170 -1.20 -2.25 17.24
N LEU A 171 -1.89 -2.85 18.19
CA LEU A 171 -3.09 -3.64 17.91
C LEU A 171 -4.23 -2.83 17.28
N ALA A 172 -4.31 -1.52 17.59
CA ALA A 172 -5.36 -0.66 17.06
C ALA A 172 -5.20 -0.43 15.55
N PHE A 173 -4.01 -0.09 15.10
CA PHE A 173 -3.67 0.14 13.69
C PHE A 173 -2.44 -0.68 13.31
N PRO A 174 -2.43 -1.34 12.16
CA PRO A 174 -3.54 -1.49 11.21
C PRO A 174 -4.46 -2.68 11.55
N ILE A 175 -4.07 -3.56 12.48
CA ILE A 175 -4.64 -4.90 12.67
C ILE A 175 -6.14 -4.84 12.97
N ARG A 176 -6.52 -4.14 14.05
CA ARG A 176 -7.94 -4.10 14.48
C ARG A 176 -8.82 -3.38 13.46
N MET A 177 -8.30 -2.35 12.81
CA MET A 177 -9.06 -1.61 11.80
C MET A 177 -9.43 -2.46 10.60
N VAL A 178 -8.58 -3.39 10.15
CA VAL A 178 -8.88 -4.27 9.02
C VAL A 178 -9.59 -5.56 9.44
N THR A 179 -9.26 -6.14 10.59
CA THR A 179 -9.80 -7.46 10.98
C THR A 179 -11.13 -7.38 11.74
N VAL A 180 -11.45 -6.24 12.35
CA VAL A 180 -12.66 -6.07 13.18
C VAL A 180 -13.62 -5.06 12.58
N HIS A 181 -13.11 -3.91 12.13
CA HIS A 181 -13.93 -2.81 11.66
C HIS A 181 -14.09 -2.75 10.14
N ALA A 182 -13.23 -3.43 9.39
CA ALA A 182 -13.20 -3.44 7.92
C ALA A 182 -13.19 -2.05 7.27
N VAL A 183 -12.54 -1.08 7.90
CA VAL A 183 -12.42 0.30 7.40
C VAL A 183 -11.26 0.43 6.39
N PHE A 184 -11.28 -0.41 5.36
CA PHE A 184 -10.19 -0.60 4.42
C PHE A 184 -9.72 0.67 3.70
N PRO A 185 -10.62 1.55 3.18
CA PRO A 185 -10.19 2.77 2.51
C PRO A 185 -9.45 3.72 3.44
N ASN A 186 -9.87 3.82 4.72
CA ASN A 186 -9.21 4.64 5.71
C ASN A 186 -7.81 4.11 6.02
N VAL A 187 -7.69 2.79 6.20
CA VAL A 187 -6.38 2.15 6.42
C VAL A 187 -5.48 2.35 5.21
N ALA A 188 -5.97 2.14 3.99
CA ALA A 188 -5.22 2.38 2.77
C ALA A 188 -4.74 3.85 2.69
N GLY A 189 -5.60 4.81 3.03
CA GLY A 189 -5.23 6.22 3.11
C GLY A 189 -4.10 6.48 4.11
N PHE A 190 -4.20 5.95 5.32
CA PHE A 190 -3.13 6.07 6.33
C PHE A 190 -1.82 5.37 5.95
N CYS A 191 -1.86 4.32 5.14
CA CYS A 191 -0.65 3.65 4.66
C CYS A 191 0.13 4.47 3.61
N LEU A 192 -0.50 5.47 3.00
CA LEU A 192 0.09 6.31 1.93
C LEU A 192 0.65 7.64 2.46
N VAL A 193 0.38 8.02 3.69
CA VAL A 193 0.84 9.25 4.34
C VAL A 193 2.08 8.99 5.18
#